data_53263242d72613198777076be73779c5
#
_entry.id   53263242d72613198777076be73779c5
#
_cell.length_a   1.000
_cell.length_b   1.000
_cell.length_c   1.000
_cell.angle_alpha   90.00
_cell.angle_beta   90.00
_cell.angle_gamma   90.00
#
_symmetry.space_group_name_H-M   'P 1'
#
loop_
_entity.id
_entity.type
_entity.pdbx_description
1 polymer ?
#
loop_
_entity_poly.entity_id
_entity_poly.type
_entity_poly.pdbx_seq_one_letter_code
_entity_poly.pdbx_strand_id
1 'polypeptide(L)'
;QGYPNGGFVVTNANCVTTGLAMALAPLRKFGIKEISICTYQSVSGAGYPGLSSFDITDNCIPYIGSEEEKVEKEIKKILNINPVVFAYCVRVPVMFGHLQAIWLTFEQDVDTDQILQTWSDFKEVSYLPSTPAQPVVYNSSNTFPQPKYAFWGEPKGMEVYTGRLKKKENK
;
A
#
# COMPACT_ATOMS: atom_id res chain seq x y z
N GLN A 1 -10.29 16.32 -10.09
CA GLN A 1 -11.13 17.04 -11.08
C GLN A 1 -11.00 18.53 -10.80
N GLY A 2 -10.57 19.32 -11.82
CA GLY A 2 -10.49 20.77 -11.71
C GLY A 2 -11.87 21.41 -11.59
N TYR A 3 -11.96 22.50 -10.84
CA TYR A 3 -13.15 23.32 -10.78
C TYR A 3 -13.25 24.23 -12.03
N PRO A 4 -14.44 24.68 -12.44
CA PRO A 4 -14.65 25.52 -13.62
C PRO A 4 -13.76 26.78 -13.68
N ASN A 5 -13.31 27.28 -12.53
CA ASN A 5 -12.45 28.46 -12.40
C ASN A 5 -10.97 28.12 -12.20
N GLY A 6 -10.52 26.90 -12.51
CA GLY A 6 -9.13 26.48 -12.42
C GLY A 6 -8.62 26.17 -11.00
N GLY A 7 -9.43 26.28 -9.96
CA GLY A 7 -9.09 25.87 -8.60
C GLY A 7 -9.30 24.37 -8.37
N PHE A 8 -8.46 23.76 -7.56
CA PHE A 8 -8.64 22.37 -7.13
C PHE A 8 -8.12 22.17 -5.70
N VAL A 9 -8.66 21.17 -5.02
CA VAL A 9 -8.20 20.74 -3.69
C VAL A 9 -7.61 19.35 -3.81
N VAL A 10 -6.40 19.20 -3.31
CA VAL A 10 -5.69 17.91 -3.22
C VAL A 10 -5.52 17.55 -1.76
N THR A 11 -5.85 16.31 -1.41
CA THR A 11 -5.62 15.75 -0.07
C THR A 11 -4.80 14.48 -0.20
N ASN A 12 -3.93 14.24 0.78
CA ASN A 12 -3.26 12.94 0.90
C ASN A 12 -4.29 11.87 1.31
N ALA A 13 -4.08 10.66 0.79
CA ALA A 13 -4.76 9.48 1.29
C ALA A 13 -4.16 9.03 2.63
N ASN A 14 -4.83 8.10 3.28
CA ASN A 14 -4.28 7.39 4.42
C ASN A 14 -2.90 6.78 4.08
N CYS A 15 -1.97 6.76 5.04
CA CYS A 15 -0.58 6.39 4.80
C CYS A 15 -0.40 4.95 4.29
N VAL A 16 -1.20 3.98 4.77
CA VAL A 16 -1.14 2.61 4.25
C VAL A 16 -1.90 2.47 2.93
N THR A 17 -2.99 3.23 2.75
CA THR A 17 -3.73 3.22 1.48
C THR A 17 -2.89 3.76 0.32
N THR A 18 -2.02 4.73 0.56
CA THR A 18 -1.11 5.27 -0.47
C THR A 18 -0.22 4.17 -1.06
N GLY A 19 0.49 3.41 -0.21
CA GLY A 19 1.33 2.31 -0.66
C GLY A 19 0.53 1.18 -1.34
N LEU A 20 -0.63 0.84 -0.76
CA LEU A 20 -1.55 -0.13 -1.33
C LEU A 20 -2.02 0.29 -2.74
N ALA A 21 -2.46 1.53 -2.88
CA ALA A 21 -2.95 2.05 -4.16
C ALA A 21 -1.88 2.02 -5.25
N MET A 22 -0.64 2.40 -4.92
CA MET A 22 0.48 2.34 -5.86
C MET A 22 0.77 0.92 -6.34
N ALA A 23 0.77 -0.07 -5.43
CA ALA A 23 1.00 -1.46 -5.79
C ALA A 23 -0.15 -2.06 -6.62
N LEU A 24 -1.40 -1.66 -6.35
CA LEU A 24 -2.58 -2.22 -7.00
C LEU A 24 -3.02 -1.48 -8.26
N ALA A 25 -2.66 -0.21 -8.45
CA ALA A 25 -3.06 0.59 -9.61
C ALA A 25 -2.78 -0.12 -10.94
N PRO A 26 -1.58 -0.64 -11.20
CA PRO A 26 -1.29 -1.35 -12.44
C PRO A 26 -2.02 -2.69 -12.57
N LEU A 27 -2.45 -3.30 -11.46
CA LEU A 27 -3.14 -4.59 -11.44
C LEU A 27 -4.66 -4.49 -11.70
N ARG A 28 -5.22 -3.27 -11.75
CA ARG A 28 -6.67 -3.04 -12.01
C ARG A 28 -7.17 -3.72 -13.28
N LYS A 29 -6.30 -3.81 -14.30
CA LYS A 29 -6.63 -4.43 -15.60
C LYS A 29 -7.04 -5.90 -15.51
N PHE A 30 -6.69 -6.59 -14.42
CA PHE A 30 -7.04 -7.99 -14.18
C PHE A 30 -8.39 -8.19 -13.50
N GLY A 31 -9.06 -7.09 -13.10
CA GLY A 31 -10.35 -7.15 -12.37
C GLY A 31 -10.15 -7.61 -10.93
N ILE A 32 -9.87 -6.68 -10.01
CA ILE A 32 -9.72 -7.02 -8.58
C ILE A 32 -11.10 -7.22 -7.97
N LYS A 33 -11.40 -8.44 -7.53
CA LYS A 33 -12.66 -8.82 -6.86
C LYS A 33 -12.63 -8.65 -5.36
N GLU A 34 -11.48 -9.04 -4.76
CA GLU A 34 -11.34 -9.05 -3.31
C GLU A 34 -9.94 -8.61 -2.92
N ILE A 35 -9.86 -7.83 -1.86
CA ILE A 35 -8.64 -7.39 -1.21
C ILE A 35 -8.76 -7.71 0.27
N SER A 36 -7.96 -8.64 0.76
CA SER A 36 -7.78 -8.87 2.19
C SER A 36 -6.39 -8.36 2.58
N ILE A 37 -6.32 -7.46 3.54
CA ILE A 37 -5.09 -6.80 3.93
C ILE A 37 -4.90 -6.80 5.44
N CYS A 38 -3.71 -7.17 5.89
CA CYS A 38 -3.24 -6.93 7.24
C CYS A 38 -2.08 -5.93 7.20
N THR A 39 -2.19 -4.84 7.96
CA THR A 39 -1.17 -3.80 8.01
C THR A 39 -0.41 -3.85 9.33
N TYR A 40 0.90 -3.67 9.25
CA TYR A 40 1.81 -3.53 10.39
C TYR A 40 2.31 -2.09 10.38
N GLN A 41 1.64 -1.23 11.17
CA GLN A 41 1.84 0.21 11.09
C GLN A 41 2.84 0.69 12.14
N SER A 42 3.78 1.50 11.69
CA SER A 42 4.81 2.11 12.53
C SER A 42 4.26 3.12 13.52
N VAL A 43 4.99 3.32 14.62
CA VAL A 43 4.63 4.25 15.71
C VAL A 43 4.50 5.69 15.21
N SER A 44 5.35 6.12 14.26
CA SER A 44 5.29 7.47 13.69
C SER A 44 3.93 7.83 13.07
N GLY A 45 3.16 6.84 12.62
CA GLY A 45 1.81 7.04 12.11
C GLY A 45 0.77 7.46 13.15
N ALA A 46 1.09 7.38 14.44
CA ALA A 46 0.20 7.84 15.51
C ALA A 46 0.16 9.38 15.64
N GLY A 47 1.12 10.09 15.04
CA GLY A 47 1.23 11.54 15.16
C GLY A 47 1.66 11.99 16.55
N TYR A 48 1.60 13.30 16.80
CA TYR A 48 1.89 13.87 18.12
C TYR A 48 0.62 13.85 18.99
N PRO A 49 0.68 13.52 20.29
CA PRO A 49 1.86 13.19 21.11
C PRO A 49 2.39 11.75 20.96
N GLY A 50 1.83 10.94 20.08
CA GLY A 50 2.21 9.56 19.87
C GLY A 50 1.49 8.59 20.79
N LEU A 51 2.10 7.44 21.03
CA LEU A 51 1.64 6.42 21.95
C LEU A 51 2.49 6.44 23.23
N SER A 52 1.91 6.05 24.35
CA SER A 52 2.68 5.76 25.55
C SER A 52 3.71 4.66 25.25
N SER A 53 4.95 4.84 25.72
CA SER A 53 6.00 3.84 25.50
C SER A 53 5.63 2.48 26.08
N PHE A 54 4.91 2.45 27.21
CA PHE A 54 4.45 1.21 27.83
C PHE A 54 3.32 0.52 27.07
N ASP A 55 2.59 1.22 26.21
CA ASP A 55 1.53 0.61 25.40
C ASP A 55 2.10 -0.15 24.20
N ILE A 56 3.27 0.26 23.69
CA ILE A 56 3.81 -0.26 22.44
C ILE A 56 5.13 -1.01 22.56
N THR A 57 5.92 -0.79 23.64
CA THR A 57 7.18 -1.53 23.83
C THR A 57 6.87 -3.01 24.06
N ASP A 58 7.54 -3.89 23.29
CA ASP A 58 7.33 -5.33 23.28
C ASP A 58 5.86 -5.76 23.06
N ASN A 59 5.06 -4.93 22.39
CA ASN A 59 3.63 -5.13 22.20
C ASN A 59 3.18 -4.81 20.78
N CYS A 60 2.04 -5.40 20.37
CA CYS A 60 1.29 -5.04 19.18
C CYS A 60 -0.14 -4.67 19.56
N ILE A 61 -0.63 -3.55 19.02
CA ILE A 61 -2.00 -3.12 19.27
C ILE A 61 -2.84 -3.52 18.05
N PRO A 62 -3.82 -4.44 18.21
CA PRO A 62 -4.52 -5.08 17.07
C PRO A 62 -5.62 -4.23 16.46
N TYR A 63 -5.79 -2.99 16.86
CA TYR A 63 -6.76 -2.05 16.33
C TYR A 63 -6.25 -0.62 16.36
N ILE A 64 -6.41 0.09 15.25
CA ILE A 64 -6.09 1.52 15.14
C ILE A 64 -7.38 2.23 14.72
N GLY A 65 -7.92 3.06 15.60
CA GLY A 65 -9.23 3.68 15.46
C GLY A 65 -9.50 4.26 14.07
N SER A 66 -10.59 3.81 13.43
CA SER A 66 -11.07 4.19 12.09
C SER A 66 -10.11 3.93 10.90
N GLU A 67 -8.95 3.28 11.11
CA GLU A 67 -8.00 3.03 10.01
C GLU A 67 -8.54 1.99 9.01
N GLU A 68 -9.19 0.95 9.50
CA GLU A 68 -9.74 -0.13 8.68
C GLU A 68 -10.78 0.41 7.71
N GLU A 69 -11.75 1.19 8.21
CA GLU A 69 -12.80 1.81 7.38
C GLU A 69 -12.22 2.82 6.37
N LYS A 70 -11.14 3.53 6.74
CA LYS A 70 -10.46 4.43 5.81
C LYS A 70 -9.82 3.64 4.66
N VAL A 71 -9.05 2.60 4.96
CA VAL A 71 -8.42 1.75 3.94
C VAL A 71 -9.47 1.19 2.99
N GLU A 72 -10.56 0.62 3.53
CA GLU A 72 -11.64 0.02 2.74
C GLU A 72 -12.34 1.01 1.80
N LYS A 73 -12.58 2.24 2.26
CA LYS A 73 -13.25 3.27 1.48
C LYS A 73 -12.32 3.96 0.48
N GLU A 74 -11.11 4.31 0.94
CA GLU A 74 -10.18 5.09 0.14
C GLU A 74 -9.64 4.29 -1.04
N ILE A 75 -9.30 2.99 -0.86
CA ILE A 75 -8.77 2.18 -1.96
C ILE A 75 -9.78 2.06 -3.11
N LYS A 76 -11.06 1.89 -2.82
CA LYS A 76 -12.12 1.87 -3.82
C LYS A 76 -12.22 3.19 -4.58
N LYS A 77 -12.18 4.31 -3.84
CA LYS A 77 -12.27 5.65 -4.42
C LYS A 77 -11.04 6.00 -5.27
N ILE A 78 -9.84 5.74 -4.77
CA ILE A 78 -8.58 6.08 -5.45
C ILE A 78 -8.44 5.29 -6.75
N LEU A 79 -8.68 3.99 -6.70
CA LEU A 79 -8.53 3.12 -7.86
C LEU A 79 -9.77 3.11 -8.78
N ASN A 80 -10.87 3.72 -8.36
CA ASN A 80 -12.16 3.68 -9.05
C ASN A 80 -12.62 2.24 -9.36
N ILE A 81 -12.57 1.38 -8.35
CA ILE A 81 -12.97 -0.03 -8.38
C ILE A 81 -13.90 -0.33 -7.21
N ASN A 82 -14.62 -1.45 -7.27
CA ASN A 82 -15.53 -1.83 -6.19
C ASN A 82 -15.34 -3.28 -5.70
N PRO A 83 -14.13 -3.67 -5.26
CA PRO A 83 -13.89 -4.98 -4.69
C PRO A 83 -14.54 -5.13 -3.30
N VAL A 84 -14.68 -6.37 -2.85
CA VAL A 84 -14.84 -6.65 -1.42
C VAL A 84 -13.50 -6.38 -0.74
N VAL A 85 -13.47 -5.57 0.32
CA VAL A 85 -12.24 -5.22 1.03
C VAL A 85 -12.38 -5.58 2.50
N PHE A 86 -11.41 -6.32 3.03
CA PHE A 86 -11.23 -6.59 4.44
C PHE A 86 -9.88 -6.03 4.88
N ALA A 87 -9.90 -5.04 5.76
CA ALA A 87 -8.70 -4.46 6.33
C ALA A 87 -8.56 -4.83 7.81
N TYR A 88 -7.33 -5.16 8.22
CA TYR A 88 -6.95 -5.38 9.60
C TYR A 88 -5.73 -4.52 9.91
N CYS A 89 -5.85 -3.59 10.83
CA CYS A 89 -4.82 -2.57 11.08
C CYS A 89 -4.18 -2.74 12.45
N VAL A 90 -2.91 -3.15 12.46
CA VAL A 90 -2.13 -3.43 13.65
C VAL A 90 -1.03 -2.39 13.83
N ARG A 91 -0.89 -1.81 15.03
CA ARG A 91 0.27 -1.01 15.39
C ARG A 91 1.38 -1.91 15.92
N VAL A 92 2.60 -1.70 15.42
CA VAL A 92 3.78 -2.48 15.81
C VAL A 92 4.90 -1.58 16.32
N PRO A 93 5.85 -2.08 17.14
CA PRO A 93 6.94 -1.30 17.72
C PRO A 93 8.07 -1.01 16.71
N VAL A 94 7.69 -0.51 15.53
CA VAL A 94 8.59 -0.07 14.47
C VAL A 94 8.47 1.45 14.37
N MET A 95 9.58 2.17 14.37
CA MET A 95 9.54 3.63 14.38
C MET A 95 8.99 4.19 13.07
N PHE A 96 9.50 3.77 11.93
CA PHE A 96 9.13 4.28 10.60
C PHE A 96 8.91 3.14 9.60
N GLY A 97 8.07 3.41 8.61
CA GLY A 97 7.74 2.49 7.54
C GLY A 97 6.63 1.51 7.93
N HIS A 98 5.69 1.31 7.00
CA HIS A 98 4.61 0.35 7.17
C HIS A 98 4.90 -0.91 6.36
N LEU A 99 4.50 -2.08 6.88
CA LEU A 99 4.48 -3.32 6.14
C LEU A 99 3.03 -3.77 5.95
N GLN A 100 2.75 -4.41 4.82
CA GLN A 100 1.41 -4.90 4.50
C GLN A 100 1.51 -6.35 3.99
N ALA A 101 0.65 -7.22 4.50
CA ALA A 101 0.39 -8.52 3.92
C ALA A 101 -0.95 -8.45 3.19
N ILE A 102 -0.95 -8.82 1.91
CA ILE A 102 -2.08 -8.60 1.02
C ILE A 102 -2.42 -9.90 0.30
N TRP A 103 -3.71 -10.24 0.27
CA TRP A 103 -4.27 -11.31 -0.54
C TRP A 103 -5.25 -10.70 -1.53
N LEU A 104 -5.13 -11.10 -2.79
CA LEU A 104 -5.94 -10.58 -3.89
C LEU A 104 -6.64 -11.72 -4.60
N THR A 105 -7.91 -11.50 -4.92
CA THR A 105 -8.65 -12.35 -5.86
C THR A 105 -8.97 -11.53 -7.10
N PHE A 106 -8.64 -12.08 -8.27
CA PHE A 106 -8.89 -11.44 -9.57
C PHE A 106 -10.08 -12.08 -10.30
N GLU A 107 -10.65 -11.35 -11.25
CA GLU A 107 -11.63 -11.89 -12.19
C GLU A 107 -10.98 -12.84 -13.19
N GLN A 108 -9.78 -12.50 -13.63
CA GLN A 108 -8.98 -13.28 -14.55
C GLN A 108 -8.07 -14.23 -13.78
N ASP A 109 -7.70 -15.34 -14.40
CA ASP A 109 -6.61 -16.18 -13.90
C ASP A 109 -5.28 -15.50 -14.25
N VAL A 110 -4.60 -14.98 -13.24
CA VAL A 110 -3.36 -14.20 -13.39
C VAL A 110 -2.21 -14.98 -12.76
N ASP A 111 -1.13 -15.16 -13.46
CA ASP A 111 0.09 -15.74 -12.90
C ASP A 111 1.04 -14.69 -12.32
N THR A 112 2.04 -15.16 -11.58
CA THR A 112 3.03 -14.30 -10.92
C THR A 112 3.86 -13.50 -11.93
N ASP A 113 4.19 -14.07 -13.07
CA ASP A 113 5.03 -13.41 -14.08
C ASP A 113 4.28 -12.25 -14.73
N GLN A 114 2.97 -12.40 -14.95
CA GLN A 114 2.12 -11.31 -15.45
C GLN A 114 2.06 -10.14 -14.44
N ILE A 115 2.00 -10.43 -13.14
CA ILE A 115 2.04 -9.39 -12.10
C ILE A 115 3.39 -8.68 -12.09
N LEU A 116 4.50 -9.45 -12.11
CA LEU A 116 5.85 -8.90 -12.14
C LEU A 116 6.09 -8.02 -13.36
N GLN A 117 5.68 -8.48 -14.54
CA GLN A 117 5.78 -7.69 -15.76
C GLN A 117 4.94 -6.41 -15.68
N THR A 118 3.73 -6.51 -15.11
CA THR A 118 2.83 -5.37 -14.95
C THR A 118 3.42 -4.30 -14.01
N TRP A 119 4.07 -4.69 -12.93
CA TRP A 119 4.77 -3.75 -12.06
C TRP A 119 5.99 -3.14 -12.73
N SER A 120 6.77 -3.94 -13.49
CA SER A 120 7.93 -3.46 -14.24
C SER A 120 7.56 -2.40 -15.29
N ASP A 121 6.43 -2.60 -15.95
CA ASP A 121 5.95 -1.71 -17.04
C ASP A 121 5.18 -0.49 -16.51
N PHE A 122 4.94 -0.39 -15.21
CA PHE A 122 4.11 0.67 -14.65
C PHE A 122 4.79 2.04 -14.74
N LYS A 123 4.25 2.92 -15.60
CA LYS A 123 4.75 4.27 -15.90
C LYS A 123 3.67 5.35 -15.84
N GLU A 124 2.45 5.01 -15.41
CA GLU A 124 1.30 5.94 -15.43
C GLU A 124 1.54 7.25 -14.65
N VAL A 125 2.45 7.24 -13.68
CA VAL A 125 2.79 8.41 -12.85
C VAL A 125 4.15 9.04 -13.20
N SER A 126 4.81 8.58 -14.26
CA SER A 126 6.18 9.01 -14.63
C SER A 126 6.30 10.50 -15.00
N TYR A 127 5.18 11.16 -15.29
CA TYR A 127 5.13 12.60 -15.61
C TYR A 127 5.23 13.52 -14.39
N LEU A 128 5.11 12.97 -13.18
CA LEU A 128 5.22 13.77 -11.96
C LEU A 128 6.68 13.97 -11.59
N PRO A 129 7.09 15.20 -11.16
CA PRO A 129 8.51 15.55 -10.97
C PRO A 129 9.22 14.75 -9.87
N SER A 130 8.47 14.18 -8.91
CA SER A 130 9.02 13.38 -7.81
C SER A 130 8.81 11.87 -7.98
N THR A 131 8.39 11.42 -9.16
CA THR A 131 8.19 9.99 -9.40
C THR A 131 9.55 9.30 -9.54
N PRO A 132 9.77 8.19 -8.82
CA PRO A 132 10.96 7.36 -9.02
C PRO A 132 10.94 6.67 -10.38
N ALA A 133 12.12 6.27 -10.86
CA ALA A 133 12.23 5.54 -12.13
C ALA A 133 11.40 4.25 -12.16
N GLN A 134 11.25 3.61 -11.00
CA GLN A 134 10.41 2.43 -10.79
C GLN A 134 9.52 2.64 -9.57
N PRO A 135 8.24 3.02 -9.76
CA PRO A 135 7.33 3.29 -8.64
C PRO A 135 7.02 2.08 -7.76
N VAL A 136 6.99 0.88 -8.35
CA VAL A 136 6.78 -0.39 -7.63
C VAL A 136 7.97 -1.29 -7.88
N VAL A 137 8.73 -1.59 -6.83
CA VAL A 137 9.95 -2.39 -6.89
C VAL A 137 9.70 -3.77 -6.29
N TYR A 138 9.89 -4.83 -7.06
CA TYR A 138 9.81 -6.20 -6.57
C TYR A 138 11.20 -6.74 -6.22
N ASN A 139 11.29 -7.43 -5.08
CA ASN A 139 12.49 -8.15 -4.68
C ASN A 139 12.14 -9.60 -4.33
N SER A 140 12.87 -10.54 -4.92
CA SER A 140 12.62 -11.98 -4.78
C SER A 140 13.11 -12.58 -3.46
N SER A 141 13.82 -11.83 -2.64
CA SER A 141 14.31 -12.32 -1.34
C SER A 141 13.15 -12.67 -0.40
N ASN A 142 13.25 -13.81 0.26
CA ASN A 142 12.25 -14.25 1.24
C ASN A 142 12.16 -13.36 2.48
N THR A 143 13.15 -12.50 2.72
CA THR A 143 13.20 -11.57 3.85
C THR A 143 12.82 -10.14 3.48
N PHE A 144 12.29 -9.91 2.28
CA PHE A 144 11.92 -8.61 1.77
C PHE A 144 10.42 -8.56 1.44
N PRO A 145 9.72 -7.40 1.56
CA PRO A 145 10.19 -6.09 2.05
C PRO A 145 10.24 -6.02 3.59
N GLN A 146 10.94 -5.00 4.10
CA GLN A 146 11.01 -4.70 5.53
C GLN A 146 10.86 -3.20 5.77
N PRO A 147 10.25 -2.75 6.88
CA PRO A 147 10.07 -1.32 7.17
C PRO A 147 11.36 -0.51 7.18
N LYS A 148 12.50 -1.11 7.56
CA LYS A 148 13.80 -0.43 7.57
C LYS A 148 14.27 0.09 6.19
N TYR A 149 13.64 -0.39 5.11
CA TYR A 149 13.93 0.05 3.74
C TYR A 149 12.99 1.17 3.25
N ALA A 150 12.08 1.64 4.10
CA ALA A 150 11.09 2.65 3.73
C ALA A 150 11.67 3.97 3.18
N PHE A 151 12.94 4.27 3.50
CA PHE A 151 13.63 5.48 3.03
C PHE A 151 14.67 5.20 1.94
N TRP A 152 14.66 4.02 1.35
CA TRP A 152 15.50 3.72 0.20
C TRP A 152 14.91 4.31 -1.09
N GLY A 153 15.65 4.17 -2.19
CA GLY A 153 15.25 4.68 -3.50
C GLY A 153 15.62 6.14 -3.74
N GLU A 154 15.41 6.59 -4.96
CA GLU A 154 15.59 7.97 -5.38
C GLU A 154 14.39 8.43 -6.21
N PRO A 155 13.62 9.42 -5.78
CA PRO A 155 13.72 10.15 -4.49
C PRO A 155 13.40 9.28 -3.27
N LYS A 156 14.06 9.55 -2.15
CA LYS A 156 13.93 8.74 -0.93
C LYS A 156 12.49 8.59 -0.47
N GLY A 157 12.09 7.33 -0.19
CA GLY A 157 10.76 7.00 0.34
C GLY A 157 9.61 7.09 -0.69
N MET A 158 9.91 7.26 -1.97
CA MET A 158 8.89 7.37 -3.03
C MET A 158 8.61 6.04 -3.74
N GLU A 159 9.42 5.02 -3.52
CA GLU A 159 9.21 3.68 -4.06
C GLU A 159 8.35 2.83 -3.14
N VAL A 160 7.48 2.02 -3.71
CA VAL A 160 6.73 0.98 -3.01
C VAL A 160 7.42 -0.36 -3.23
N TYR A 161 7.92 -0.93 -2.15
CA TYR A 161 8.63 -2.21 -2.21
C TYR A 161 7.66 -3.38 -2.04
N THR A 162 7.76 -4.35 -2.95
CA THR A 162 6.98 -5.58 -2.95
C THR A 162 7.88 -6.80 -2.91
N GLY A 163 7.37 -7.92 -2.42
CA GLY A 163 8.12 -9.18 -2.36
C GLY A 163 7.24 -10.34 -1.94
N ARG A 164 7.80 -11.55 -1.94
CA ARG A 164 7.12 -12.77 -1.51
C ARG A 164 5.82 -13.05 -2.26
N LEU A 165 5.77 -12.68 -3.53
CA LEU A 165 4.63 -12.95 -4.40
C LEU A 165 4.40 -14.47 -4.52
N LYS A 166 3.18 -14.91 -4.30
CA LYS A 166 2.78 -16.31 -4.39
C LYS A 166 1.39 -16.39 -5.00
N LYS A 167 1.16 -17.38 -5.84
CA LYS A 167 -0.16 -17.75 -6.32
C LYS A 167 -0.63 -19.01 -5.58
N LYS A 168 -1.88 -19.02 -5.15
CA LYS A 168 -2.60 -20.21 -4.66
C LYS A 168 -3.97 -20.23 -5.31
N GLU A 169 -4.23 -21.22 -6.16
CA GLU A 169 -5.47 -21.31 -6.94
C GLU A 169 -5.69 -19.96 -7.68
N ASN A 170 -6.84 -19.32 -7.50
CA ASN A 170 -7.16 -18.01 -8.09
C ASN A 170 -6.84 -16.83 -7.16
N LYS A 171 -5.96 -17.03 -6.16
CA LYS A 171 -5.55 -16.00 -5.16
C LYS A 171 -4.06 -15.81 -5.15
#